data_c0772dbeb2c5e972b7859c67eb69af02
#
_entry.id   c0772dbeb2c5e972b7859c67eb69af02
#
_cell.length_a   1.000
_cell.length_b   1.000
_cell.length_c   1.000
_cell.angle_alpha   90.00
_cell.angle_beta   90.00
_cell.angle_gamma   90.00
#
_symmetry.space_group_name_H-M   'P 1'
#
loop_
_entity.id
_entity.type
_entity.pdbx_description
1 polymer ?
#
loop_
_entity_poly.entity_id
_entity_poly.type
_entity_poly.pdbx_seq_one_letter_code
_entity_poly.pdbx_strand_id
1 'polypeptide(L)'
;MAVAVGGMLGCLLRWVLAIFLNKLFPAIPPGTLAANLIGCYIIGVAVAFFIQYPVFAPEWRLFLTTGFCGGLTTFSTFSAEVVMLLQSGRKSVALVAIGTHLVGSLLMTFAGIGTVTLLQKS
;
A
#
# COMPACT_ATOMS: atom_id res chain seq x y z
N MET A 1 7.73 14.63 14.09
CA MET A 1 8.87 13.80 13.63
C MET A 1 8.44 12.38 13.23
N ALA A 2 7.45 11.79 13.91
CA ALA A 2 6.97 10.43 13.60
C ALA A 2 6.54 10.27 12.15
N VAL A 3 5.71 11.19 11.64
CA VAL A 3 5.25 11.17 10.25
C VAL A 3 6.42 11.31 9.28
N ALA A 4 7.36 12.21 9.57
CA ALA A 4 8.52 12.46 8.70
C ALA A 4 9.41 11.21 8.59
N VAL A 5 9.75 10.59 9.73
CA VAL A 5 10.60 9.40 9.74
C VAL A 5 9.88 8.21 9.09
N GLY A 6 8.62 7.98 9.46
CA GLY A 6 7.82 6.93 8.85
C GLY A 6 7.68 7.12 7.35
N GLY A 7 7.35 8.35 6.92
CA GLY A 7 7.21 8.68 5.50
C GLY A 7 8.48 8.45 4.72
N MET A 8 9.62 8.84 5.28
CA MET A 8 10.92 8.60 4.66
C MET A 8 11.17 7.11 4.44
N LEU A 9 10.93 6.29 5.46
CA LEU A 9 11.12 4.84 5.36
C LEU A 9 10.17 4.22 4.34
N GLY A 10 8.90 4.63 4.35
CA GLY A 10 7.91 4.14 3.39
C GLY A 10 8.25 4.53 1.95
N CYS A 11 8.62 5.78 1.72
CA CYS A 11 9.04 6.25 0.39
C CYS A 11 10.28 5.53 -0.12
N LEU A 12 11.25 5.29 0.74
CA LEU A 12 12.46 4.56 0.36
C LEU A 12 12.15 3.11 0.00
N LEU A 13 11.30 2.45 0.77
CA LEU A 13 10.88 1.08 0.46
C LEU A 13 10.14 1.03 -0.87
N ARG A 14 9.21 1.96 -1.12
CA ARG A 14 8.51 2.04 -2.40
C ARG A 14 9.48 2.21 -3.56
N TRP A 15 10.46 3.08 -3.41
CA TRP A 15 11.48 3.31 -4.42
C TRP A 15 12.29 2.03 -4.71
N VAL A 16 12.69 1.32 -3.66
CA VAL A 16 13.43 0.04 -3.80
C VAL A 16 12.58 -1.00 -4.54
N LEU A 17 11.30 -1.13 -4.15
CA LEU A 17 10.38 -2.05 -4.83
C LEU A 17 10.24 -1.70 -6.31
N ALA A 18 10.17 -0.42 -6.64
CA ALA A 18 10.09 0.02 -8.03
C ALA A 18 11.35 -0.37 -8.82
N ILE A 19 12.54 -0.14 -8.24
CA ILE A 19 13.81 -0.45 -8.89
C ILE A 19 13.90 -1.94 -9.24
N PHE A 20 13.54 -2.82 -8.30
CA PHE A 20 13.74 -4.26 -8.48
C PHE A 20 12.59 -4.95 -9.21
N LEU A 21 11.37 -4.46 -9.09
CA LEU A 21 10.19 -5.18 -9.56
C LEU A 21 9.56 -4.60 -10.82
N ASN A 22 9.60 -3.28 -11.04
CA ASN A 22 8.88 -2.67 -12.17
C ASN A 22 9.35 -3.17 -13.52
N LYS A 23 10.62 -3.51 -13.64
CA LYS A 23 11.19 -4.02 -14.90
C LYS A 23 10.69 -5.41 -15.27
N LEU A 24 10.11 -6.16 -14.33
CA LEU A 24 9.62 -7.51 -14.57
C LEU A 24 8.35 -7.54 -15.41
N PHE A 25 7.49 -6.53 -15.30
CA PHE A 25 6.26 -6.44 -16.08
C PHE A 25 5.90 -4.96 -16.29
N PRO A 26 6.50 -4.31 -17.32
CA PRO A 26 6.34 -2.85 -17.47
C PRO A 26 4.92 -2.37 -17.70
N ALA A 27 4.01 -3.21 -18.23
CA ALA A 27 2.63 -2.80 -18.52
C ALA A 27 1.85 -2.48 -17.25
N ILE A 28 2.00 -3.33 -16.22
CA ILE A 28 1.45 -3.08 -14.88
C ILE A 28 2.62 -3.22 -13.92
N PRO A 29 3.30 -2.12 -13.58
CA PRO A 29 4.55 -2.20 -12.82
C PRO A 29 4.36 -2.90 -11.48
N PRO A 30 5.00 -4.08 -11.27
CA PRO A 30 4.79 -4.86 -10.06
C PRO A 30 5.27 -4.18 -8.78
N GLY A 31 6.25 -3.29 -8.89
CA GLY A 31 6.75 -2.56 -7.72
C GLY A 31 5.71 -1.62 -7.14
N THR A 32 5.01 -0.89 -8.01
CA THR A 32 3.90 -0.01 -7.58
C THR A 32 2.79 -0.84 -6.95
N LEU A 33 2.41 -1.94 -7.61
CA LEU A 33 1.37 -2.83 -7.11
C LEU A 33 1.75 -3.44 -5.77
N ALA A 34 2.97 -3.97 -5.65
CA ALA A 34 3.46 -4.57 -4.41
C ALA A 34 3.47 -3.54 -3.27
N ALA A 35 3.93 -2.32 -3.54
CA ALA A 35 3.96 -1.26 -2.54
C ALA A 35 2.55 -0.96 -2.02
N ASN A 36 1.57 -0.84 -2.92
CA ASN A 36 0.18 -0.59 -2.54
C ASN A 36 -0.43 -1.76 -1.78
N LEU A 37 -0.21 -2.99 -2.22
CA LEU A 37 -0.74 -4.19 -1.56
C LEU A 37 -0.14 -4.38 -0.17
N ILE A 38 1.18 -4.26 -0.04
CA ILE A 38 1.87 -4.38 1.25
C ILE A 38 1.41 -3.28 2.20
N GLY A 39 1.35 -2.04 1.72
CA GLY A 39 0.89 -0.91 2.53
C GLY A 39 -0.54 -1.08 3.00
N CYS A 40 -1.42 -1.60 2.14
CA CYS A 40 -2.82 -1.85 2.51
C CYS A 40 -2.96 -2.98 3.53
N TYR A 41 -2.13 -4.01 3.44
CA TYR A 41 -2.10 -5.04 4.49
C TYR A 41 -1.66 -4.43 5.83
N ILE A 42 -0.58 -3.66 5.81
CA ILE A 42 -0.06 -3.02 7.02
C ILE A 42 -1.08 -2.04 7.62
N ILE A 43 -1.78 -1.25 6.79
CA ILE A 43 -2.80 -0.34 7.30
C ILE A 43 -3.95 -1.11 7.95
N GLY A 44 -4.34 -2.25 7.39
CA GLY A 44 -5.36 -3.11 7.98
C GLY A 44 -4.95 -3.62 9.36
N VAL A 45 -3.72 -4.11 9.47
CA VAL A 45 -3.14 -4.54 10.75
C VAL A 45 -3.11 -3.37 11.75
N ALA A 46 -2.62 -2.22 11.30
CA ALA A 46 -2.46 -1.05 12.16
C ALA A 46 -3.81 -0.54 12.69
N VAL A 47 -4.80 -0.43 11.82
CA VAL A 47 -6.14 0.04 12.22
C VAL A 47 -6.73 -0.89 13.29
N ALA A 48 -6.71 -2.19 13.05
CA ALA A 48 -7.26 -3.16 14.00
C ALA A 48 -6.46 -3.16 15.31
N PHE A 49 -5.13 -3.11 15.22
CA PHE A 49 -4.25 -3.14 16.39
C PHE A 49 -4.45 -1.91 17.29
N PHE A 50 -4.46 -0.70 16.70
CA PHE A 50 -4.56 0.52 17.50
C PHE A 50 -5.98 0.77 18.07
N ILE A 51 -7.01 0.20 17.45
CA ILE A 51 -8.34 0.18 18.06
C ILE A 51 -8.33 -0.70 19.31
N GLN A 52 -7.68 -1.86 19.22
CA GLN A 52 -7.62 -2.83 20.31
C GLN A 52 -6.73 -2.35 21.47
N TYR A 53 -5.66 -1.65 21.14
CA TYR A 53 -4.65 -1.23 22.11
C TYR A 53 -4.48 0.30 22.10
N PRO A 54 -5.48 1.06 22.62
CA PRO A 54 -5.41 2.52 22.58
C PRO A 54 -4.38 3.11 23.53
N VAL A 55 -3.69 2.27 24.35
CA VAL A 55 -2.68 2.72 25.31
C VAL A 55 -1.40 3.22 24.63
N PHE A 56 -1.17 2.84 23.38
CA PHE A 56 0.03 3.30 22.68
C PHE A 56 -0.04 4.79 22.39
N ALA A 57 1.12 5.45 22.48
CA ALA A 57 1.22 6.88 22.20
C ALA A 57 0.75 7.18 20.77
N PRO A 58 0.07 8.34 20.53
CA PRO A 58 -0.39 8.71 19.20
C PRO A 58 0.73 8.74 18.14
N GLU A 59 1.96 8.99 18.55
CA GLU A 59 3.11 9.02 17.64
C GLU A 59 3.35 7.69 16.94
N TRP A 60 3.10 6.56 17.61
CA TRP A 60 3.24 5.23 16.99
C TRP A 60 2.21 5.03 15.88
N ARG A 61 0.98 5.48 16.12
CA ARG A 61 -0.07 5.42 15.08
C ARG A 61 0.30 6.30 13.90
N LEU A 62 0.72 7.53 14.16
CA LEU A 62 1.12 8.47 13.11
C LEU A 62 2.34 7.96 12.34
N PHE A 63 3.31 7.38 13.03
CA PHE A 63 4.49 6.80 12.39
C PHE A 63 4.10 5.70 11.40
N LEU A 64 3.29 4.76 11.84
CA LEU A 64 2.96 3.58 11.04
C LEU A 64 1.92 3.88 9.96
N THR A 65 0.83 4.57 10.30
CA THR A 65 -0.29 4.78 9.36
C THR A 65 -0.02 5.95 8.41
N THR A 66 0.07 7.17 8.95
CA THR A 66 0.24 8.36 8.13
C THR A 66 1.63 8.41 7.50
N GLY A 67 2.67 8.08 8.28
CA GLY A 67 4.05 8.13 7.81
C GLY A 67 4.40 6.95 6.91
N PHE A 68 4.57 5.78 7.49
CA PHE A 68 5.10 4.63 6.76
C PHE A 68 4.15 4.17 5.65
N CYS A 69 2.90 3.87 5.98
CA CYS A 69 1.94 3.44 4.95
C CYS A 69 1.67 4.55 3.93
N GLY A 70 1.55 5.80 4.39
CA GLY A 70 1.35 6.93 3.49
C GLY A 70 2.50 7.15 2.53
N GLY A 71 3.74 6.95 2.97
CA GLY A 71 4.91 7.03 2.10
C GLY A 71 5.09 5.82 1.19
N LEU A 72 4.74 4.64 1.68
CA LEU A 72 4.85 3.39 0.91
C LEU A 72 3.83 3.30 -0.21
N THR A 73 2.55 3.62 0.07
CA THR A 73 1.48 3.55 -0.92
C THR A 73 1.45 4.78 -1.81
N THR A 74 0.91 4.62 -3.03
CA THR A 74 0.84 5.75 -3.96
C THR A 74 -0.35 5.62 -4.89
N PHE A 75 -1.25 6.57 -4.81
CA PHE A 75 -2.34 6.71 -5.77
C PHE A 75 -1.86 7.45 -7.02
N SER A 76 -1.00 8.45 -6.88
CA SER A 76 -0.55 9.27 -8.01
C SER A 76 0.22 8.48 -9.05
N THR A 77 1.13 7.61 -8.62
CA THR A 77 1.88 6.75 -9.55
C THR A 77 0.93 5.77 -10.25
N PHE A 78 0.04 5.13 -9.52
CA PHE A 78 -0.99 4.26 -10.08
C PHE A 78 -1.86 5.01 -11.10
N SER A 79 -2.32 6.20 -10.78
CA SER A 79 -3.10 7.04 -11.67
C SER A 79 -2.37 7.35 -12.97
N ALA A 80 -1.09 7.74 -12.86
CA ALA A 80 -0.26 8.02 -14.02
C ALA A 80 -0.08 6.78 -14.90
N GLU A 81 0.14 5.62 -14.29
CA GLU A 81 0.31 4.35 -15.03
C GLU A 81 -0.96 4.01 -15.80
N VAL A 82 -2.14 4.17 -15.19
CA VAL A 82 -3.42 3.91 -15.86
C VAL A 82 -3.63 4.86 -17.03
N VAL A 83 -3.40 6.15 -16.82
CA VAL A 83 -3.57 7.16 -17.89
C VAL A 83 -2.64 6.86 -19.06
N MET A 84 -1.38 6.49 -18.79
CA MET A 84 -0.44 6.13 -19.84
C MET A 84 -0.90 4.91 -20.65
N LEU A 85 -1.48 3.90 -19.99
CA LEU A 85 -2.06 2.76 -20.69
C LEU A 85 -3.23 3.17 -21.59
N LEU A 86 -4.09 4.05 -21.09
CA LEU A 86 -5.22 4.55 -21.87
C LEU A 86 -4.75 5.36 -23.07
N GLN A 87 -3.74 6.22 -22.91
CA GLN A 87 -3.20 7.04 -24.00
C GLN A 87 -2.53 6.18 -25.07
N SER A 88 -1.96 5.04 -24.70
CA SER A 88 -1.34 4.13 -25.65
C SER A 88 -2.34 3.15 -26.27
N GLY A 89 -3.63 3.31 -26.00
CA GLY A 89 -4.69 2.48 -26.57
C GLY A 89 -4.86 1.11 -25.88
N ARG A 90 -4.22 0.88 -24.76
CA ARG A 90 -4.25 -0.41 -24.05
C ARG A 90 -5.34 -0.42 -23.00
N LYS A 91 -6.60 -0.29 -23.43
CA LYS A 91 -7.74 -0.14 -22.52
C LYS A 91 -7.97 -1.37 -21.65
N SER A 92 -7.84 -2.57 -22.22
CA SER A 92 -8.01 -3.82 -21.46
C SER A 92 -6.99 -3.94 -20.35
N VAL A 93 -5.74 -3.63 -20.62
CA VAL A 93 -4.67 -3.66 -19.63
C VAL A 93 -4.90 -2.60 -18.55
N ALA A 94 -5.39 -1.41 -18.94
CA ALA A 94 -5.75 -0.37 -17.97
C ALA A 94 -6.83 -0.83 -17.01
N LEU A 95 -7.86 -1.52 -17.52
CA LEU A 95 -8.92 -2.08 -16.67
C LEU A 95 -8.39 -3.14 -15.72
N VAL A 96 -7.48 -4.00 -16.18
CA VAL A 96 -6.83 -5.00 -15.32
C VAL A 96 -6.00 -4.32 -14.23
N ALA A 97 -5.28 -3.25 -14.58
CA ALA A 97 -4.49 -2.50 -13.60
C ALA A 97 -5.38 -1.88 -12.52
N ILE A 98 -6.49 -1.24 -12.93
CA ILE A 98 -7.45 -0.64 -12.01
C ILE A 98 -8.03 -1.72 -11.08
N GLY A 99 -8.50 -2.83 -11.66
CA GLY A 99 -9.09 -3.93 -10.88
C GLY A 99 -8.10 -4.52 -9.90
N THR A 100 -6.88 -4.79 -10.34
CA THR A 100 -5.84 -5.41 -9.51
C THR A 100 -5.45 -4.50 -8.34
N HIS A 101 -5.21 -3.21 -8.60
CA HIS A 101 -4.87 -2.26 -7.55
C HIS A 101 -6.03 -2.06 -6.58
N LEU A 102 -7.24 -1.83 -7.09
CA LEU A 102 -8.38 -1.52 -6.24
C LEU A 102 -8.84 -2.73 -5.43
N VAL A 103 -9.15 -3.83 -6.11
CA VAL A 103 -9.66 -5.05 -5.46
C VAL A 103 -8.57 -5.67 -4.59
N GLY A 104 -7.36 -5.76 -5.11
CA GLY A 104 -6.23 -6.30 -4.36
C GLY A 104 -5.95 -5.52 -3.09
N SER A 105 -5.95 -4.19 -3.18
CA SER A 105 -5.71 -3.32 -2.02
C SER A 105 -6.80 -3.47 -0.96
N LEU A 106 -8.07 -3.51 -1.36
CA LEU A 106 -9.17 -3.70 -0.43
C LEU A 106 -9.08 -5.08 0.24
N LEU A 107 -8.80 -6.13 -0.51
CA LEU A 107 -8.63 -7.47 0.04
C LEU A 107 -7.46 -7.54 1.02
N MET A 108 -6.35 -6.86 0.72
CA MET A 108 -5.19 -6.83 1.61
C MET A 108 -5.51 -6.10 2.91
N THR A 109 -6.30 -5.02 2.87
CA THR A 109 -6.74 -4.32 4.07
C THR A 109 -7.63 -5.23 4.93
N PHE A 110 -8.58 -5.93 4.31
CA PHE A 110 -9.39 -6.92 5.02
C PHE A 110 -8.53 -8.03 5.62
N ALA A 111 -7.55 -8.52 4.88
CA ALA A 111 -6.63 -9.56 5.36
C ALA A 111 -5.83 -9.08 6.57
N GLY A 112 -5.37 -7.83 6.56
CA GLY A 112 -4.64 -7.25 7.69
C GLY A 112 -5.50 -7.16 8.94
N ILE A 113 -6.73 -6.67 8.79
CA ILE A 113 -7.69 -6.62 9.89
C ILE A 113 -7.98 -8.04 10.39
N GLY A 114 -8.21 -8.98 9.48
CA GLY A 114 -8.48 -10.37 9.80
C GLY A 114 -7.34 -11.04 10.56
N THR A 115 -6.10 -10.74 10.20
CA THR A 115 -4.91 -11.27 10.90
C THR A 115 -4.94 -10.89 12.38
N VAL A 116 -5.18 -9.62 12.69
CA VAL A 116 -5.26 -9.15 14.08
C VAL A 116 -6.44 -9.80 14.81
N THR A 117 -7.60 -9.85 14.16
CA THR A 117 -8.81 -10.44 14.75
C THR A 117 -8.59 -11.91 15.09
N LEU A 118 -7.97 -12.68 14.19
CA LEU A 118 -7.68 -14.10 14.43
C LEU A 118 -6.67 -14.30 15.55
N LEU A 119 -5.64 -13.48 15.63
CA LEU A 119 -4.63 -13.57 16.70
C LEU A 119 -5.22 -13.25 18.08
N GLN A 120 -6.23 -12.40 18.12
CA GLN A 120 -6.89 -12.06 19.39
C GLN A 120 -7.79 -13.16 19.90
N LYS A 121 -8.32 -14.01 19.01
CA LYS A 121 -9.19 -15.12 19.38
C LYS A 121 -8.42 -16.36 19.86
N SER A 122 -7.13 -16.41 19.61
CA SER A 122 -6.25 -17.50 20.07
C SER A 122 -5.51 -17.09 21.34
#